data_439db45b4521ba335cd5602b137056b9
#
_entry.id   439db45b4521ba335cd5602b137056b9
#
_cell.length_a   1.000
_cell.length_b   1.000
_cell.length_c   1.000
_cell.angle_alpha   90.00
_cell.angle_beta   90.00
_cell.angle_gamma   90.00
#
_symmetry.space_group_name_H-M   'P 1'
#
loop_
_entity.id
_entity.type
_entity.pdbx_description
1 polymer ?
#
loop_
_entity_poly.entity_id
_entity_poly.type
_entity_poly.pdbx_seq_one_letter_code
_entity_poly.pdbx_strand_id
1 'polypeptide(L)'
;VICYHNLYTIELSAQFRENHIPFVVVDDREDIAELAQIYKYSYFIKAQPHTQIAFLKTHLSSAKGLITLSPNIADNIALIASVRLYEKEIGRKKPYHIITNSDSEDDTQRLKKLGADNVVSPSRLVAQRLSAMSVRPDMENLLEQFLYTKSSPIDIEEILVPDYSWIRFKRLKE
;
A
#
# COMPACT_ATOMS: atom_id res chain seq x y z
N VAL A 1 6.48 -1.26 4.23
CA VAL A 1 6.34 -2.65 4.71
C VAL A 1 5.08 -3.24 4.11
N ILE A 2 5.14 -4.45 3.58
CA ILE A 2 3.98 -5.20 3.04
C ILE A 2 3.76 -6.40 3.95
N CYS A 3 2.56 -6.54 4.48
CA CYS A 3 2.20 -7.59 5.41
C CYS A 3 1.20 -8.58 4.80
N TYR A 4 1.41 -9.85 5.09
CA TYR A 4 0.67 -11.01 4.61
C TYR A 4 0.89 -11.31 3.12
N HIS A 5 1.51 -12.47 2.88
CA HIS A 5 1.76 -12.96 1.53
C HIS A 5 0.48 -13.54 0.90
N ASN A 6 0.10 -13.01 -0.25
CA ASN A 6 -1.00 -13.48 -1.08
C ASN A 6 -0.84 -12.97 -2.52
N LEU A 7 -1.82 -13.20 -3.38
CA LEU A 7 -1.79 -12.74 -4.78
C LEU A 7 -1.59 -11.23 -4.91
N TYR A 8 -2.20 -10.41 -4.04
CA TYR A 8 -2.01 -8.96 -4.07
C TYR A 8 -0.58 -8.55 -3.71
N THR A 9 0.02 -9.25 -2.75
CA THR A 9 1.42 -9.01 -2.35
C THR A 9 2.38 -9.34 -3.48
N ILE A 10 2.12 -10.41 -4.23
CA ILE A 10 2.93 -10.82 -5.39
C ILE A 10 2.91 -9.71 -6.44
N GLU A 11 1.74 -9.29 -6.88
CA GLU A 11 1.58 -8.25 -7.90
C GLU A 11 2.16 -6.91 -7.45
N LEU A 12 1.83 -6.49 -6.22
CA LEU A 12 2.32 -5.24 -5.65
C LEU A 12 3.86 -5.22 -5.55
N SER A 13 4.45 -6.33 -5.12
CA SER A 13 5.91 -6.44 -5.01
C SER A 13 6.60 -6.40 -6.38
N ALA A 14 5.97 -6.94 -7.43
CA ALA A 14 6.46 -6.83 -8.79
C ALA A 14 6.50 -5.35 -9.24
N GLN A 15 5.40 -4.63 -9.04
CA GLN A 15 5.30 -3.20 -9.35
C GLN A 15 6.32 -2.37 -8.55
N PHE A 16 6.52 -2.67 -7.28
CA PHE A 16 7.51 -1.97 -6.47
C PHE A 16 8.95 -2.20 -6.95
N ARG A 17 9.28 -3.43 -7.39
CA ARG A 17 10.60 -3.70 -7.98
C ARG A 17 10.82 -2.94 -9.29
N GLU A 18 9.83 -2.96 -10.19
CA GLU A 18 9.90 -2.23 -11.46
C GLU A 18 10.11 -0.74 -11.27
N ASN A 19 9.47 -0.18 -10.24
CA ASN A 19 9.59 1.24 -9.89
C ASN A 19 10.73 1.55 -8.92
N HIS A 20 11.59 0.56 -8.58
CA HIS A 20 12.71 0.71 -7.66
C HIS A 20 12.31 1.21 -6.25
N ILE A 21 11.09 0.91 -5.81
CA ILE A 21 10.58 1.24 -4.48
C ILE A 21 11.07 0.17 -3.50
N PRO A 22 11.85 0.52 -2.47
CA PRO A 22 12.32 -0.45 -1.50
C PRO A 22 11.18 -0.92 -0.60
N PHE A 23 11.08 -2.24 -0.40
CA PHE A 23 10.06 -2.85 0.45
C PHE A 23 10.59 -4.08 1.19
N VAL A 24 9.89 -4.47 2.25
CA VAL A 24 10.08 -5.72 2.98
C VAL A 24 8.72 -6.41 3.12
N VAL A 25 8.69 -7.72 2.91
CA VAL A 25 7.50 -8.55 3.10
C VAL A 25 7.56 -9.20 4.47
N VAL A 26 6.45 -9.19 5.20
CA VAL A 26 6.32 -9.81 6.52
C VAL A 26 5.17 -10.80 6.51
N ASP A 27 5.48 -12.03 6.89
CA ASP A 27 4.48 -13.10 7.00
C ASP A 27 4.97 -14.14 8.02
N ASP A 28 4.09 -14.84 8.70
CA ASP A 28 4.43 -15.89 9.66
C ASP A 28 4.45 -17.30 9.06
N ARG A 29 4.18 -17.43 7.78
CA ARG A 29 4.17 -18.70 7.04
C ARG A 29 5.53 -19.41 7.11
N GLU A 30 5.49 -20.74 7.22
CA GLU A 30 6.71 -21.54 7.23
C GLU A 30 7.50 -21.46 5.91
N ASP A 31 6.80 -21.39 4.80
CA ASP A 31 7.34 -21.39 3.43
C ASP A 31 7.73 -19.99 2.91
N ILE A 32 7.68 -18.94 3.74
CA ILE A 32 7.94 -17.56 3.29
C ILE A 32 9.33 -17.40 2.64
N ALA A 33 10.33 -18.16 3.08
CA ALA A 33 11.66 -18.11 2.51
C ALA A 33 11.71 -18.64 1.08
N GLU A 34 10.99 -19.73 0.80
CA GLU A 34 10.86 -20.31 -0.56
C GLU A 34 10.07 -19.36 -1.46
N LEU A 35 8.95 -18.82 -0.96
CA LEU A 35 8.14 -17.84 -1.66
C LEU A 35 8.93 -16.57 -1.98
N ALA A 36 9.81 -16.13 -1.07
CA ALA A 36 10.65 -14.97 -1.32
C ALA A 36 11.64 -15.20 -2.47
N GLN A 37 12.15 -16.41 -2.65
CA GLN A 37 12.99 -16.78 -3.80
C GLN A 37 12.17 -16.81 -5.09
N ILE A 38 11.01 -17.48 -5.07
CA ILE A 38 10.13 -17.62 -6.25
C ILE A 38 9.68 -16.23 -6.75
N TYR A 39 9.21 -15.37 -5.85
CA TYR A 39 8.66 -14.05 -6.18
C TYR A 39 9.69 -12.93 -6.09
N LYS A 40 10.97 -13.25 -5.87
CA LYS A 40 12.12 -12.32 -5.88
C LYS A 40 11.95 -11.17 -4.87
N TYR A 41 11.51 -11.49 -3.64
CA TYR A 41 11.50 -10.50 -2.56
C TYR A 41 12.94 -10.24 -2.09
N SER A 42 13.41 -9.01 -2.22
CA SER A 42 14.77 -8.65 -1.79
C SER A 42 14.93 -8.79 -0.28
N TYR A 43 13.87 -8.50 0.46
CA TYR A 43 13.84 -8.60 1.92
C TYR A 43 12.51 -9.22 2.36
N PHE A 44 12.60 -10.16 3.29
CA PHE A 44 11.44 -10.76 3.95
C PHE A 44 11.72 -11.03 5.42
N ILE A 45 10.68 -11.03 6.23
CA ILE A 45 10.74 -11.34 7.67
C ILE A 45 9.70 -12.40 7.98
N LYS A 46 10.13 -13.52 8.55
CA LYS A 46 9.23 -14.53 9.11
C LYS A 46 8.86 -14.11 10.52
N ALA A 47 7.67 -13.55 10.68
CA ALA A 47 7.08 -13.17 11.96
C ALA A 47 5.59 -12.85 11.77
N GLN A 48 4.82 -12.92 12.84
CA GLN A 48 3.45 -12.42 12.86
C GLN A 48 3.47 -10.89 12.69
N PRO A 49 2.84 -10.34 11.64
CA PRO A 49 3.00 -8.94 11.25
C PRO A 49 2.60 -7.91 12.31
N HIS A 50 1.64 -8.23 13.18
CA HIS A 50 1.15 -7.33 14.24
C HIS A 50 2.00 -7.32 15.52
N THR A 51 3.13 -8.03 15.54
CA THR A 51 3.98 -8.14 16.73
C THR A 51 5.10 -7.09 16.76
N GLN A 52 5.51 -6.70 17.97
CA GLN A 52 6.63 -5.79 18.16
C GLN A 52 7.94 -6.32 17.56
N ILE A 53 8.13 -7.64 17.58
CA ILE A 53 9.29 -8.31 16.97
C ILE A 53 9.33 -8.04 15.46
N ALA A 54 8.17 -8.13 14.78
CA ALA A 54 8.06 -7.80 13.36
C ALA A 54 8.41 -6.32 13.11
N PHE A 55 7.93 -5.40 13.93
CA PHE A 55 8.21 -3.97 13.80
C PHE A 55 9.70 -3.65 13.96
N LEU A 56 10.37 -4.28 14.91
CA LEU A 56 11.80 -4.12 15.11
C LEU A 56 12.61 -4.70 13.95
N LYS A 57 12.32 -5.93 13.54
CA LYS A 57 13.04 -6.60 12.44
C LYS A 57 12.86 -5.92 11.09
N THR A 58 11.71 -5.30 10.83
CA THR A 58 11.43 -4.54 9.59
C THR A 58 11.97 -3.12 9.64
N HIS A 59 12.54 -2.69 10.75
CA HIS A 59 12.89 -1.28 10.98
C HIS A 59 11.71 -0.34 10.68
N LEU A 60 10.53 -0.71 11.19
CA LEU A 60 9.30 0.03 10.93
C LEU A 60 9.43 1.50 11.30
N SER A 61 10.23 1.84 12.31
CA SER A 61 10.50 3.23 12.73
C SER A 61 10.99 4.13 11.60
N SER A 62 11.70 3.60 10.60
CA SER A 62 12.19 4.32 9.43
C SER A 62 11.30 4.19 8.18
N ALA A 63 10.27 3.34 8.23
CA ALA A 63 9.38 3.15 7.10
C ALA A 63 8.50 4.38 6.84
N LYS A 64 8.12 4.60 5.58
CA LYS A 64 7.17 5.64 5.19
C LYS A 64 5.72 5.21 5.39
N GLY A 65 5.43 3.94 5.14
CA GLY A 65 4.08 3.40 5.21
C GLY A 65 4.05 1.88 5.35
N LEU A 66 2.84 1.38 5.50
CA LEU A 66 2.54 -0.02 5.70
C LEU A 66 1.32 -0.41 4.87
N ILE A 67 1.39 -1.56 4.23
CA ILE A 67 0.30 -2.13 3.46
C ILE A 67 -0.04 -3.48 4.06
N THR A 68 -1.29 -3.67 4.43
CA THR A 68 -1.80 -4.91 4.99
C THR A 68 -2.92 -5.46 4.13
N LEU A 69 -2.73 -6.67 3.61
CA LEU A 69 -3.58 -7.28 2.59
C LEU A 69 -4.10 -8.65 3.02
N SER A 70 -4.23 -8.91 4.34
CA SER A 70 -4.81 -10.17 4.80
C SER A 70 -6.25 -10.34 4.29
N PRO A 71 -6.61 -11.53 3.83
CA PRO A 71 -8.01 -11.86 3.55
C PRO A 71 -8.86 -11.91 4.83
N ASN A 72 -8.23 -12.04 5.99
CA ASN A 72 -8.89 -12.02 7.28
C ASN A 72 -8.91 -10.59 7.84
N ILE A 73 -10.09 -10.03 8.01
CA ILE A 73 -10.28 -8.68 8.55
C ILE A 73 -9.69 -8.51 9.96
N ALA A 74 -9.71 -9.56 10.78
CA ALA A 74 -9.18 -9.50 12.14
C ALA A 74 -7.67 -9.24 12.15
N ASP A 75 -6.92 -9.81 11.21
CA ASP A 75 -5.48 -9.58 11.06
C ASP A 75 -5.19 -8.13 10.68
N ASN A 76 -5.97 -7.58 9.73
CA ASN A 76 -5.84 -6.18 9.32
C ASN A 76 -6.16 -5.24 10.49
N ILE A 77 -7.21 -5.52 11.27
CA ILE A 77 -7.57 -4.77 12.48
C ILE A 77 -6.44 -4.82 13.51
N ALA A 78 -5.95 -6.03 13.83
CA ALA A 78 -4.88 -6.23 14.81
C ALA A 78 -3.61 -5.48 14.41
N LEU A 79 -3.23 -5.56 13.14
CA LEU A 79 -2.04 -4.89 12.64
C LEU A 79 -2.17 -3.37 12.68
N ILE A 80 -3.27 -2.80 12.19
CA ILE A 80 -3.49 -1.34 12.20
C ILE A 80 -3.47 -0.81 13.64
N ALA A 81 -4.19 -1.47 14.55
CA ALA A 81 -4.21 -1.08 15.95
C ALA A 81 -2.81 -1.12 16.59
N SER A 82 -2.06 -2.21 16.36
CA SER A 82 -0.69 -2.37 16.87
C SER A 82 0.26 -1.32 16.32
N VAL A 83 0.16 -0.99 15.04
CA VAL A 83 0.99 0.06 14.41
C VAL A 83 0.65 1.44 14.98
N ARG A 84 -0.62 1.77 15.16
CA ARG A 84 -1.05 3.05 15.76
C ARG A 84 -0.61 3.18 17.23
N LEU A 85 -0.60 2.07 17.98
CA LEU A 85 -0.03 2.04 19.33
C LEU A 85 1.49 2.25 19.29
N TYR A 86 2.19 1.53 18.43
CA TYR A 86 3.64 1.65 18.26
C TYR A 86 4.08 3.07 17.88
N GLU A 87 3.33 3.77 17.03
CA GLU A 87 3.58 5.19 16.72
C GLU A 87 3.61 6.08 17.97
N LYS A 88 2.66 5.86 18.87
CA LYS A 88 2.58 6.59 20.14
C LYS A 88 3.75 6.25 21.07
N GLU A 89 4.10 4.97 21.15
CA GLU A 89 5.22 4.50 21.99
C GLU A 89 6.55 5.12 21.58
N ILE A 90 6.83 5.20 20.27
CA ILE A 90 8.08 5.78 19.75
C ILE A 90 8.03 7.30 19.59
N GLY A 91 6.91 7.94 19.93
CA GLY A 91 6.74 9.39 19.78
C GLY A 91 6.81 9.87 18.33
N ARG A 92 6.30 9.09 17.38
CA ARG A 92 6.39 9.43 15.95
C ARG A 92 5.56 10.66 15.60
N LYS A 93 6.21 11.70 15.05
CA LYS A 93 5.55 12.96 14.69
C LYS A 93 4.66 12.84 13.46
N LYS A 94 5.11 12.09 12.44
CA LYS A 94 4.35 11.87 11.20
C LYS A 94 3.83 10.43 11.19
N PRO A 95 2.51 10.21 11.26
CA PRO A 95 1.93 8.88 11.23
C PRO A 95 2.35 8.08 9.99
N TYR A 96 2.35 6.75 10.10
CA TYR A 96 2.53 5.89 8.94
C TYR A 96 1.33 6.01 8.01
N HIS A 97 1.60 6.01 6.71
CA HIS A 97 0.54 5.84 5.73
C HIS A 97 0.15 4.36 5.67
N ILE A 98 -1.08 4.03 6.10
CA ILE A 98 -1.59 2.66 6.18
C ILE A 98 -2.63 2.43 5.10
N ILE A 99 -2.33 1.45 4.22
CA ILE A 99 -3.23 0.97 3.18
C ILE A 99 -3.67 -0.44 3.53
N THR A 100 -4.97 -0.71 3.37
CA THR A 100 -5.55 -2.04 3.58
C THR A 100 -6.65 -2.33 2.57
N ASN A 101 -7.21 -3.53 2.60
CA ASN A 101 -8.31 -3.95 1.73
C ASN A 101 -9.53 -4.39 2.51
N SER A 102 -10.70 -4.14 1.93
CA SER A 102 -11.98 -4.72 2.36
C SER A 102 -13.03 -4.55 1.28
N ASP A 103 -13.84 -5.57 1.04
CA ASP A 103 -15.00 -5.50 0.13
C ASP A 103 -16.31 -5.20 0.88
N SER A 104 -16.30 -5.22 2.23
CA SER A 104 -17.42 -4.84 3.08
C SER A 104 -17.38 -3.35 3.41
N GLU A 105 -18.51 -2.66 3.25
CA GLU A 105 -18.61 -1.24 3.60
C GLU A 105 -18.47 -1.02 5.12
N ASP A 106 -19.08 -1.90 5.93
CA ASP A 106 -18.98 -1.83 7.39
C ASP A 106 -17.54 -2.00 7.87
N ASP A 107 -16.82 -2.96 7.31
CA ASP A 107 -15.42 -3.20 7.64
C ASP A 107 -14.53 -2.05 7.15
N THR A 108 -14.84 -1.49 5.98
CA THR A 108 -14.16 -0.28 5.48
C THR A 108 -14.27 0.87 6.49
N GLN A 109 -15.46 1.12 7.03
CA GLN A 109 -15.67 2.15 8.03
C GLN A 109 -14.94 1.85 9.35
N ARG A 110 -14.91 0.59 9.78
CA ARG A 110 -14.16 0.16 10.97
C ARG A 110 -12.66 0.36 10.79
N LEU A 111 -12.09 -0.07 9.67
CA LEU A 111 -10.66 0.07 9.37
C LEU A 111 -10.23 1.54 9.30
N LYS A 112 -11.06 2.41 8.70
CA LYS A 112 -10.80 3.86 8.68
C LYS A 112 -10.85 4.47 10.08
N LYS A 113 -11.82 4.10 10.92
CA LYS A 113 -11.91 4.55 12.31
C LYS A 113 -10.72 4.10 13.16
N LEU A 114 -10.15 2.93 12.86
CA LEU A 114 -8.93 2.43 13.50
C LEU A 114 -7.67 3.15 13.03
N GLY A 115 -7.75 3.89 11.94
CA GLY A 115 -6.65 4.70 11.45
C GLY A 115 -6.04 4.21 10.14
N ALA A 116 -6.72 3.38 9.35
CA ALA A 116 -6.31 3.15 7.97
C ALA A 116 -6.52 4.43 7.14
N ASP A 117 -5.50 4.86 6.41
CA ASP A 117 -5.61 6.03 5.54
C ASP A 117 -6.38 5.69 4.27
N ASN A 118 -6.09 4.54 3.67
CA ASN A 118 -6.80 4.05 2.49
C ASN A 118 -7.29 2.62 2.70
N VAL A 119 -8.56 2.39 2.36
CA VAL A 119 -9.15 1.06 2.30
C VAL A 119 -9.61 0.81 0.88
N VAL A 120 -9.00 -0.16 0.22
CA VAL A 120 -9.26 -0.52 -1.17
C VAL A 120 -10.24 -1.68 -1.22
N SER A 121 -11.24 -1.61 -2.08
CA SER A 121 -12.12 -2.75 -2.38
C SER A 121 -11.67 -3.40 -3.69
N PRO A 122 -11.00 -4.56 -3.64
CA PRO A 122 -10.54 -5.26 -4.84
C PRO A 122 -11.69 -5.61 -5.80
N SER A 123 -12.79 -6.13 -5.27
CA SER A 123 -13.95 -6.49 -6.08
C SER A 123 -14.55 -5.29 -6.81
N ARG A 124 -14.63 -4.14 -6.15
CA ARG A 124 -15.13 -2.89 -6.76
C ARG A 124 -14.20 -2.40 -7.87
N LEU A 125 -12.89 -2.41 -7.64
CA LEU A 125 -11.90 -2.01 -8.65
C LEU A 125 -11.97 -2.89 -9.89
N VAL A 126 -12.02 -4.21 -9.69
CA VAL A 126 -12.16 -5.18 -10.80
C VAL A 126 -13.46 -4.95 -11.55
N ALA A 127 -14.59 -4.81 -10.85
CA ALA A 127 -15.90 -4.56 -11.48
C ALA A 127 -15.92 -3.25 -12.27
N GLN A 128 -15.36 -2.18 -11.72
CA GLN A 128 -15.25 -0.89 -12.41
C GLN A 128 -14.40 -1.00 -13.68
N ARG A 129 -13.26 -1.71 -13.61
CA ARG A 129 -12.38 -1.91 -14.77
C ARG A 129 -13.08 -2.74 -15.85
N LEU A 130 -13.68 -3.87 -15.49
CA LEU A 130 -14.45 -4.70 -16.43
C LEU A 130 -15.62 -3.95 -17.07
N SER A 131 -16.33 -3.14 -16.30
CA SER A 131 -17.41 -2.29 -16.83
C SER A 131 -16.88 -1.25 -17.83
N ALA A 132 -15.77 -0.58 -17.51
CA ALA A 132 -15.14 0.38 -18.40
C ALA A 132 -14.69 -0.27 -19.73
N MET A 133 -14.04 -1.43 -19.65
CA MET A 133 -13.61 -2.22 -20.83
C MET A 133 -14.80 -2.67 -21.69
N SER A 134 -15.92 -3.04 -21.06
CA SER A 134 -17.11 -3.48 -21.78
C SER A 134 -17.79 -2.36 -22.56
N VAL A 135 -17.74 -1.12 -22.02
CA VAL A 135 -18.41 0.04 -22.64
C VAL A 135 -17.46 0.81 -23.58
N ARG A 136 -16.16 0.85 -23.24
CA ARG A 136 -15.14 1.61 -23.96
C ARG A 136 -13.82 0.84 -24.01
N PRO A 137 -13.70 -0.18 -24.87
CA PRO A 137 -12.52 -1.04 -24.94
C PRO A 137 -11.20 -0.26 -25.19
N ASP A 138 -11.25 0.84 -25.94
CA ASP A 138 -10.08 1.64 -26.26
C ASP A 138 -9.55 2.46 -25.05
N MET A 139 -10.36 2.64 -23.99
CA MET A 139 -9.95 3.39 -22.80
C MET A 139 -8.96 2.62 -21.93
N GLU A 140 -8.87 1.31 -22.06
CA GLU A 140 -7.92 0.49 -21.28
C GLU A 140 -6.48 0.83 -21.63
N ASN A 141 -6.18 0.94 -22.93
CA ASN A 141 -4.86 1.31 -23.39
C ASN A 141 -4.41 2.68 -22.85
N LEU A 142 -5.36 3.62 -22.73
CA LEU A 142 -5.07 4.93 -22.15
C LEU A 142 -4.78 4.84 -20.65
N LEU A 143 -5.59 4.12 -19.88
CA LEU A 143 -5.37 3.97 -18.44
C LEU A 143 -4.07 3.22 -18.13
N GLU A 144 -3.75 2.19 -18.90
CA GLU A 144 -2.47 1.47 -18.77
C GLU A 144 -1.27 2.39 -19.08
N GLN A 145 -1.35 3.16 -20.14
CA GLN A 145 -0.32 4.13 -20.47
C GLN A 145 -0.14 5.21 -19.41
N PHE A 146 -1.24 5.71 -18.82
CA PHE A 146 -1.18 6.76 -17.81
C PHE A 146 -0.71 6.28 -16.44
N LEU A 147 -1.12 5.08 -16.02
CA LEU A 147 -0.91 4.62 -14.65
C LEU A 147 0.31 3.71 -14.48
N TYR A 148 0.70 2.98 -15.54
CA TYR A 148 1.64 1.87 -15.39
C TYR A 148 2.83 1.90 -16.35
N THR A 149 2.88 2.81 -17.35
CA THR A 149 3.96 2.83 -18.34
C THR A 149 4.93 3.97 -18.06
N LYS A 150 6.20 3.66 -17.80
CA LYS A 150 7.29 4.65 -17.61
C LYS A 150 7.57 5.55 -18.83
N SER A 151 7.10 5.18 -20.01
CA SER A 151 7.26 5.93 -21.25
C SER A 151 5.99 6.69 -21.65
N SER A 152 5.10 6.98 -20.71
CA SER A 152 3.94 7.81 -20.99
C SER A 152 4.40 9.20 -21.45
N PRO A 153 3.84 9.76 -22.53
CA PRO A 153 4.10 11.14 -22.92
C PRO A 153 3.51 12.16 -21.93
N ILE A 154 2.77 11.69 -20.94
CA ILE A 154 2.18 12.51 -19.87
C ILE A 154 2.69 11.96 -18.54
N ASP A 155 3.46 12.76 -17.82
CA ASP A 155 3.91 12.49 -16.48
C ASP A 155 2.98 13.20 -15.49
N ILE A 156 2.52 12.49 -14.47
CA ILE A 156 1.67 13.04 -13.42
C ILE A 156 2.48 13.04 -12.14
N GLU A 157 2.90 14.21 -11.71
CA GLU A 157 3.60 14.40 -10.45
C GLU A 157 2.71 15.09 -9.42
N GLU A 158 2.69 14.61 -8.21
CA GLU A 158 2.06 15.27 -7.07
C GLU A 158 3.11 16.09 -6.33
N ILE A 159 2.96 17.41 -6.35
CA ILE A 159 3.85 18.33 -5.66
C ILE A 159 3.13 18.90 -4.44
N LEU A 160 3.65 18.61 -3.25
CA LEU A 160 3.16 19.23 -2.03
C LEU A 160 3.64 20.70 -1.97
N VAL A 161 2.72 21.63 -2.09
CA VAL A 161 3.01 23.07 -1.94
C VAL A 161 2.86 23.47 -0.46
N PRO A 162 3.95 23.77 0.24
CA PRO A 162 3.89 24.21 1.65
C PRO A 162 3.09 25.51 1.81
N ASP A 163 2.51 25.72 2.98
CA ASP A 163 1.67 26.88 3.26
C ASP A 163 2.38 28.25 3.08
N TYR A 164 3.70 28.27 3.25
CA TYR A 164 4.55 29.45 3.07
C TYR A 164 5.19 29.55 1.68
N SER A 165 4.81 28.70 0.74
CA SER A 165 5.39 28.73 -0.61
C SER A 165 4.88 29.93 -1.40
N TRP A 166 5.79 30.60 -2.10
CA TRP A 166 5.46 31.73 -2.99
C TRP A 166 4.60 31.35 -4.19
N ILE A 167 4.57 30.03 -4.58
CA ILE A 167 3.72 29.52 -5.67
C ILE A 167 2.26 29.32 -5.24
N ARG A 168 1.96 29.36 -3.95
CA ARG A 168 0.60 29.25 -3.45
C ARG A 168 -0.23 30.43 -3.98
N PHE A 169 -1.41 30.13 -4.51
CA PHE A 169 -2.31 31.10 -5.16
C PHE A 169 -1.84 31.68 -6.51
N LYS A 170 -0.73 31.20 -7.07
CA LYS A 170 -0.31 31.55 -8.41
C LYS A 170 -1.02 30.72 -9.48
N ARG A 171 -1.22 31.30 -10.66
CA ARG A 171 -1.72 30.56 -11.82
C ARG A 171 -0.57 29.83 -12.46
N LEU A 172 -0.83 28.63 -13.04
CA LEU A 172 0.19 27.81 -13.74
C LEU A 172 0.91 28.53 -14.91
N LYS A 173 0.44 29.73 -15.31
CA LYS A 173 1.05 30.53 -16.37
C LYS A 173 1.93 31.68 -15.87
N GLU A 174 2.02 31.85 -14.56
CA GLU A 174 2.84 32.87 -13.88
C GLU A 174 4.09 32.23 -13.25
#